data_b6bf4a3b0e52dc7478d0347356671a3b
#
_entry.id   b6bf4a3b0e52dc7478d0347356671a3b
#
_cell.length_a   1.000
_cell.length_b   1.000
_cell.length_c   1.000
_cell.angle_alpha   90.00
_cell.angle_beta   90.00
_cell.angle_gamma   90.00
#
_symmetry.space_group_name_H-M   'P 1'
#
loop_
_entity.id
_entity.type
_entity.pdbx_description
1 polymer ?
#
loop_
_entity_poly.entity_id
_entity_poly.type
_entity_poly.pdbx_seq_one_letter_code
_entity_poly.pdbx_strand_id
1 'polypeptide(L)'
;SWHCPGHSGGVAFLKSPVGQMFHQFFGENMLRADVCNAVEELGQLLDHTGPVAKSEQNAARIFGCDNLFFVTNGTSTSNKIVWNYTVAPGDIVIVDRNCHKSILHAITLTGAIPVFLMPTRNHYGIIGPIPRSEFDWETIQEKIAKNPLIKNKNAKPRIMTITQSTYDGIVYNDEVIKEKLDGKVDILHFDEAWLPHAAFSPFYSDMHAIDRNKPRTKKSMVFATH
;
A
#
# COMPACT_ATOMS: atom_id res chain seq x y z
N SER A 1 3.19 -8.57 31.38
CA SER A 1 4.50 -9.19 31.30
C SER A 1 4.98 -9.23 29.86
N TRP A 2 6.23 -8.89 29.64
CA TRP A 2 6.85 -8.72 28.30
C TRP A 2 7.66 -9.95 27.89
N HIS A 3 7.27 -11.13 28.26
CA HIS A 3 8.01 -12.34 27.90
C HIS A 3 7.41 -13.02 26.67
N CYS A 4 8.26 -13.65 25.88
CA CYS A 4 7.81 -14.60 24.87
C CYS A 4 7.54 -15.96 25.53
N PRO A 5 6.31 -16.49 25.53
CA PRO A 5 5.96 -17.70 26.28
C PRO A 5 6.77 -18.93 25.86
N GLY A 6 7.18 -19.01 24.59
CA GLY A 6 7.90 -20.16 24.03
C GLY A 6 9.29 -20.39 24.67
N HIS A 7 10.02 -19.33 24.93
CA HIS A 7 11.40 -19.43 25.47
C HIS A 7 11.65 -18.62 26.75
N SER A 8 10.68 -17.80 27.20
CA SER A 8 10.75 -17.08 28.46
C SER A 8 12.05 -16.32 28.69
N GLY A 9 12.43 -15.45 27.71
CA GLY A 9 13.67 -14.70 27.74
C GLY A 9 14.93 -15.57 27.56
N GLY A 10 14.78 -16.71 26.92
CA GLY A 10 15.87 -17.64 26.61
C GLY A 10 16.09 -18.76 27.62
N VAL A 11 15.45 -18.71 28.79
CA VAL A 11 15.63 -19.72 29.86
C VAL A 11 15.28 -21.14 29.38
N ALA A 12 14.31 -21.28 28.49
CA ALA A 12 13.94 -22.58 27.95
C ALA A 12 15.10 -23.28 27.20
N PHE A 13 15.97 -22.51 26.56
CA PHE A 13 17.12 -23.06 25.84
C PHE A 13 18.18 -23.68 26.75
N LEU A 14 18.27 -23.23 28.00
CA LEU A 14 19.25 -23.72 28.93
C LEU A 14 19.01 -25.18 29.40
N LYS A 15 17.89 -25.78 29.03
CA LYS A 15 17.47 -27.12 29.44
C LYS A 15 18.15 -28.25 28.64
N SER A 16 18.85 -27.94 27.55
CA SER A 16 19.51 -28.96 26.72
C SER A 16 20.86 -28.44 26.22
N PRO A 17 21.82 -29.33 25.92
CA PRO A 17 23.14 -28.93 25.39
C PRO A 17 23.02 -28.12 24.09
N VAL A 18 22.14 -28.52 23.16
CA VAL A 18 21.90 -27.80 21.90
C VAL A 18 21.31 -26.42 22.18
N GLY A 19 20.35 -26.32 23.08
CA GLY A 19 19.77 -25.06 23.50
C GLY A 19 20.79 -24.12 24.15
N GLN A 20 21.69 -24.66 24.97
CA GLN A 20 22.79 -23.89 25.58
C GLN A 20 23.73 -23.31 24.51
N MET A 21 24.10 -24.08 23.49
CA MET A 21 24.86 -23.57 22.35
C MET A 21 24.16 -22.45 21.62
N PHE A 22 22.86 -22.58 21.38
CA PHE A 22 22.03 -21.55 20.77
C PHE A 22 22.00 -20.27 21.64
N HIS A 23 21.75 -20.42 22.93
CA HIS A 23 21.72 -19.32 23.90
C HIS A 23 23.08 -18.60 23.96
N GLN A 24 24.17 -19.36 23.97
CA GLN A 24 25.51 -18.79 23.96
C GLN A 24 25.83 -18.03 22.68
N PHE A 25 25.36 -18.53 21.52
CA PHE A 25 25.59 -17.90 20.22
C PHE A 25 24.85 -16.56 20.12
N PHE A 26 23.56 -16.51 20.47
CA PHE A 26 22.76 -15.29 20.36
C PHE A 26 22.93 -14.34 21.55
N GLY A 27 23.27 -14.84 22.70
CA GLY A 27 23.41 -14.08 23.94
C GLY A 27 22.07 -13.83 24.65
N GLU A 28 22.16 -13.62 25.95
CA GLU A 28 20.98 -13.41 26.82
C GLU A 28 20.17 -12.16 26.44
N ASN A 29 20.84 -11.07 26.13
CA ASN A 29 20.18 -9.79 25.84
C ASN A 29 19.30 -9.86 24.59
N MET A 30 19.74 -10.57 23.55
CA MET A 30 18.95 -10.77 22.34
C MET A 30 17.68 -11.56 22.66
N LEU A 31 17.79 -12.65 23.39
CA LEU A 31 16.67 -13.51 23.74
C LEU A 31 15.67 -12.83 24.71
N ARG A 32 16.18 -11.95 25.58
CA ARG A 32 15.35 -11.15 26.48
C ARG A 32 14.65 -9.97 25.77
N ALA A 33 15.22 -9.51 24.67
CA ALA A 33 14.60 -8.45 23.86
C ALA A 33 13.46 -8.98 22.97
N ASP A 34 13.39 -10.29 22.75
CA ASP A 34 12.24 -10.91 22.06
C ASP A 34 11.05 -11.01 23.03
N VAL A 35 10.13 -10.09 22.88
CA VAL A 35 8.98 -9.92 23.78
C VAL A 35 7.66 -10.08 23.03
N CYS A 36 6.68 -10.69 23.70
CA CYS A 36 5.32 -10.76 23.20
C CYS A 36 4.55 -9.49 23.55
N ASN A 37 3.93 -8.88 22.57
CA ASN A 37 3.08 -7.69 22.74
C ASN A 37 1.59 -8.03 22.93
N ALA A 38 1.23 -9.31 23.01
CA ALA A 38 -0.15 -9.76 23.23
C ALA A 38 -0.56 -9.61 24.71
N VAL A 39 -0.56 -8.40 25.20
CA VAL A 39 -1.02 -8.02 26.54
C VAL A 39 -2.09 -6.94 26.42
N GLU A 40 -3.14 -7.06 27.23
CA GLU A 40 -4.34 -6.22 27.13
C GLU A 40 -4.03 -4.73 27.23
N GLU A 41 -3.09 -4.35 28.10
CA GLU A 41 -2.71 -2.96 28.34
C GLU A 41 -2.05 -2.29 27.11
N LEU A 42 -1.50 -3.07 26.19
CA LEU A 42 -0.93 -2.56 24.93
C LEU A 42 -1.99 -2.41 23.82
N GLY A 43 -3.20 -2.92 24.07
CA GLY A 43 -4.23 -2.99 23.04
C GLY A 43 -3.92 -4.04 21.98
N GLN A 44 -4.73 -4.05 20.95
CA GLN A 44 -4.60 -5.00 19.84
C GLN A 44 -4.61 -4.30 18.50
N LEU A 45 -3.75 -4.76 17.61
CA LEU A 45 -3.67 -4.23 16.24
C LEU A 45 -4.97 -4.51 15.47
N LEU A 46 -5.56 -5.69 15.65
CA LEU A 46 -6.81 -6.07 14.97
C LEU A 46 -8.00 -5.23 15.42
N ASP A 47 -8.08 -4.95 16.72
CA ASP A 47 -9.21 -4.22 17.30
C ASP A 47 -8.98 -2.71 17.36
N HIS A 48 -7.79 -2.24 16.98
CA HIS A 48 -7.39 -0.83 17.02
C HIS A 48 -7.67 -0.20 18.39
N THR A 49 -7.14 -0.81 19.46
CA THR A 49 -7.37 -0.37 20.83
C THR A 49 -6.08 0.07 21.54
N GLY A 50 -6.22 0.74 22.69
CA GLY A 50 -5.10 1.10 23.56
C GLY A 50 -4.04 2.00 22.93
N PRO A 51 -2.75 1.81 23.26
CA PRO A 51 -1.63 2.53 22.69
C PRO A 51 -1.50 2.39 21.16
N VAL A 52 -1.89 1.25 20.59
CA VAL A 52 -1.89 1.04 19.12
C VAL A 52 -2.83 2.05 18.46
N ALA A 53 -4.08 2.14 18.92
CA ALA A 53 -5.06 3.10 18.39
C ALA A 53 -4.58 4.55 18.52
N LYS A 54 -4.00 4.91 19.67
CA LYS A 54 -3.45 6.27 19.88
C LYS A 54 -2.30 6.57 18.94
N SER A 55 -1.46 5.59 18.64
CA SER A 55 -0.35 5.73 17.72
C SER A 55 -0.86 5.89 16.27
N GLU A 56 -1.85 5.12 15.84
CA GLU A 56 -2.50 5.26 14.54
C GLU A 56 -3.16 6.64 14.38
N GLN A 57 -3.88 7.11 15.39
CA GLN A 57 -4.48 8.46 15.39
C GLN A 57 -3.41 9.57 15.28
N ASN A 58 -2.30 9.42 16.00
CA ASN A 58 -1.20 10.38 15.91
C ASN A 58 -0.53 10.34 14.54
N ALA A 59 -0.30 9.17 13.97
CA ALA A 59 0.23 9.02 12.62
C ALA A 59 -0.73 9.60 11.57
N ALA A 60 -2.04 9.36 11.68
CA ALA A 60 -3.04 9.97 10.81
C ALA A 60 -2.98 11.51 10.87
N ARG A 61 -2.84 12.08 12.07
CA ARG A 61 -2.66 13.52 12.26
C ARG A 61 -1.38 14.05 11.59
N ILE A 62 -0.29 13.30 11.67
CA ILE A 62 1.01 13.68 11.09
C ILE A 62 0.94 13.66 9.56
N PHE A 63 0.42 12.59 8.96
CA PHE A 63 0.26 12.47 7.51
C PHE A 63 -0.91 13.30 6.96
N GLY A 64 -1.85 13.72 7.81
CA GLY A 64 -3.00 14.53 7.39
C GLY A 64 -4.12 13.74 6.72
N CYS A 65 -4.22 12.45 7.00
CA CYS A 65 -5.31 11.58 6.53
C CYS A 65 -6.43 11.45 7.56
N ASP A 66 -7.59 10.94 7.12
CA ASP A 66 -8.74 10.70 8.01
C ASP A 66 -8.51 9.53 8.94
N ASN A 67 -7.96 8.45 8.40
CA ASN A 67 -7.64 7.24 9.14
C ASN A 67 -6.29 6.69 8.67
N LEU A 68 -5.55 6.10 9.58
CA LEU A 68 -4.32 5.37 9.29
C LEU A 68 -4.34 4.07 10.09
N PHE A 69 -3.94 2.99 9.46
CA PHE A 69 -3.90 1.66 10.04
C PHE A 69 -2.51 1.07 9.88
N PHE A 70 -1.95 0.56 10.97
CA PHE A 70 -0.67 -0.15 10.92
C PHE A 70 -0.87 -1.56 10.35
N VAL A 71 -0.03 -1.90 9.39
CA VAL A 71 0.02 -3.24 8.78
C VAL A 71 1.41 -3.82 8.99
N THR A 72 1.51 -4.86 9.81
CA THR A 72 2.80 -5.41 10.24
C THR A 72 3.50 -6.29 9.20
N ASN A 73 2.82 -6.62 8.11
CA ASN A 73 3.33 -7.55 7.09
C ASN A 73 3.69 -6.85 5.77
N GLY A 74 4.05 -5.57 5.85
CA GLY A 74 4.57 -4.75 4.76
C GLY A 74 3.51 -4.27 3.77
N THR A 75 3.90 -3.35 2.88
CA THR A 75 3.04 -2.70 1.87
C THR A 75 2.33 -3.70 0.96
N SER A 76 2.93 -4.86 0.69
CA SER A 76 2.27 -5.94 -0.07
C SER A 76 0.98 -6.42 0.58
N THR A 77 0.91 -6.42 1.90
CA THR A 77 -0.31 -6.75 2.64
C THR A 77 -1.26 -5.58 2.68
N SER A 78 -0.77 -4.35 2.86
CA SER A 78 -1.58 -3.13 2.77
C SER A 78 -2.31 -3.06 1.42
N ASN A 79 -1.60 -3.28 0.32
CA ASN A 79 -2.17 -3.35 -1.02
C ASN A 79 -3.31 -4.37 -1.12
N LYS A 80 -3.08 -5.58 -0.60
CA LYS A 80 -4.11 -6.64 -0.61
C LYS A 80 -5.32 -6.30 0.25
N ILE A 81 -5.12 -5.65 1.41
CA ILE A 81 -6.22 -5.20 2.27
C ILE A 81 -7.09 -4.20 1.52
N VAL A 82 -6.50 -3.15 0.94
CA VAL A 82 -7.24 -2.15 0.16
C VAL A 82 -8.04 -2.82 -0.95
N TRP A 83 -7.42 -3.70 -1.72
CA TRP A 83 -8.05 -4.35 -2.86
C TRP A 83 -9.17 -5.33 -2.44
N ASN A 84 -8.92 -6.21 -1.46
CA ASN A 84 -9.93 -7.17 -1.01
C ASN A 84 -11.12 -6.49 -0.32
N TYR A 85 -10.90 -5.32 0.28
CA TYR A 85 -11.98 -4.53 0.88
C TYR A 85 -12.83 -3.80 -0.17
N THR A 86 -12.21 -3.37 -1.27
CA THR A 86 -12.86 -2.41 -2.19
C THR A 86 -13.28 -3.00 -3.53
N VAL A 87 -12.69 -4.11 -3.97
CA VAL A 87 -12.86 -4.67 -5.32
C VAL A 87 -13.60 -5.99 -5.26
N ALA A 88 -14.59 -6.15 -6.14
CA ALA A 88 -15.38 -7.36 -6.32
C ALA A 88 -15.09 -8.04 -7.68
N PRO A 89 -15.44 -9.34 -7.83
CA PRO A 89 -15.27 -10.04 -9.10
C PRO A 89 -16.00 -9.35 -10.25
N GLY A 90 -15.27 -9.14 -11.34
CA GLY A 90 -15.80 -8.47 -12.53
C GLY A 90 -15.71 -6.95 -12.52
N ASP A 91 -15.29 -6.32 -11.44
CA ASP A 91 -15.02 -4.88 -11.40
C ASP A 91 -13.92 -4.50 -12.39
N ILE A 92 -14.11 -3.38 -13.07
CA ILE A 92 -13.08 -2.76 -13.92
C ILE A 92 -12.09 -2.05 -13.00
N VAL A 93 -10.81 -2.36 -13.15
CA VAL A 93 -9.73 -1.74 -12.40
C VAL A 93 -8.68 -1.17 -13.34
N ILE A 94 -8.20 0.04 -13.05
CA ILE A 94 -7.15 0.70 -13.82
C ILE A 94 -5.85 0.51 -13.08
N VAL A 95 -4.81 0.01 -13.74
CA VAL A 95 -3.58 -0.38 -13.06
C VAL A 95 -2.35 0.01 -13.90
N ASP A 96 -1.36 0.55 -13.22
CA ASP A 96 -0.01 0.68 -13.77
C ASP A 96 0.53 -0.68 -14.24
N ARG A 97 0.98 -0.77 -15.50
CA ARG A 97 1.57 -2.03 -16.01
C ARG A 97 2.91 -2.36 -15.31
N ASN A 98 3.57 -1.37 -14.70
CA ASN A 98 4.78 -1.54 -13.89
C ASN A 98 4.49 -1.70 -12.39
N CYS A 99 3.27 -2.03 -12.01
CA CYS A 99 2.88 -2.21 -10.61
C CYS A 99 3.63 -3.36 -9.92
N HIS A 100 3.74 -3.26 -8.61
CA HIS A 100 4.31 -4.33 -7.81
C HIS A 100 3.48 -5.62 -7.93
N LYS A 101 4.13 -6.79 -7.83
CA LYS A 101 3.48 -8.10 -7.92
C LYS A 101 2.29 -8.29 -6.96
N SER A 102 2.27 -7.59 -5.81
CA SER A 102 1.13 -7.65 -4.87
C SER A 102 -0.18 -7.16 -5.51
N ILE A 103 -0.11 -6.19 -6.42
CA ILE A 103 -1.26 -5.70 -7.18
C ILE A 103 -1.70 -6.73 -8.22
N LEU A 104 -0.76 -7.37 -8.94
CA LEU A 104 -1.09 -8.47 -9.86
C LEU A 104 -1.75 -9.64 -9.13
N HIS A 105 -1.26 -9.98 -7.94
CA HIS A 105 -1.91 -10.98 -7.09
C HIS A 105 -3.30 -10.53 -6.65
N ALA A 106 -3.47 -9.25 -6.30
CA ALA A 106 -4.76 -8.72 -5.88
C ALA A 106 -5.79 -8.76 -7.03
N ILE A 107 -5.41 -8.44 -8.27
CA ILE A 107 -6.26 -8.62 -9.46
C ILE A 107 -6.76 -10.06 -9.58
N THR A 108 -5.84 -11.02 -9.43
CA THR A 108 -6.17 -12.45 -9.53
C THR A 108 -7.10 -12.90 -8.40
N LEU A 109 -6.79 -12.49 -7.17
CA LEU A 109 -7.55 -12.89 -5.97
C LEU A 109 -8.96 -12.30 -5.96
N THR A 110 -9.12 -11.06 -6.42
CA THR A 110 -10.43 -10.39 -6.45
C THR A 110 -11.26 -10.74 -7.69
N GLY A 111 -10.65 -11.33 -8.73
CA GLY A 111 -11.34 -11.59 -9.99
C GLY A 111 -11.68 -10.32 -10.77
N ALA A 112 -10.94 -9.24 -10.56
CA ALA A 112 -11.11 -7.98 -11.27
C ALA A 112 -10.66 -8.05 -12.72
N ILE A 113 -11.15 -7.13 -13.55
CA ILE A 113 -10.77 -7.02 -14.96
C ILE A 113 -9.86 -5.80 -15.15
N PRO A 114 -8.55 -6.00 -15.40
CA PRO A 114 -7.60 -4.90 -15.46
C PRO A 114 -7.64 -4.16 -16.81
N VAL A 115 -7.47 -2.84 -16.73
CA VAL A 115 -7.14 -1.93 -17.83
C VAL A 115 -5.78 -1.33 -17.49
N PHE A 116 -4.76 -1.65 -18.27
CA PHE A 116 -3.39 -1.25 -17.98
C PHE A 116 -3.03 0.11 -18.56
N LEU A 117 -2.43 0.97 -17.72
CA LEU A 117 -1.69 2.16 -18.15
C LEU A 117 -0.27 1.73 -18.55
N MET A 118 0.15 2.06 -19.74
CA MET A 118 1.38 1.54 -20.32
C MET A 118 2.54 2.53 -20.14
N PRO A 119 3.60 2.17 -19.42
CA PRO A 119 4.80 2.98 -19.34
C PRO A 119 5.57 2.97 -20.67
N THR A 120 6.37 3.99 -20.88
CA THR A 120 7.35 4.03 -21.99
C THR A 120 8.51 3.05 -21.72
N ARG A 121 9.27 2.76 -22.77
CA ARG A 121 10.55 2.04 -22.69
C ARG A 121 11.57 2.71 -23.59
N ASN A 122 12.82 2.76 -23.14
CA ASN A 122 13.91 3.18 -24.01
C ASN A 122 14.38 2.03 -24.91
N HIS A 123 15.37 2.30 -25.78
CA HIS A 123 15.90 1.31 -26.71
C HIS A 123 16.62 0.12 -26.04
N TYR A 124 17.00 0.23 -24.76
CA TYR A 124 17.53 -0.87 -23.95
C TYR A 124 16.43 -1.65 -23.23
N GLY A 125 15.15 -1.28 -23.38
CA GLY A 125 14.05 -1.90 -22.68
C GLY A 125 13.82 -1.41 -21.25
N ILE A 126 14.58 -0.42 -20.78
CA ILE A 126 14.39 0.17 -19.45
C ILE A 126 13.04 0.89 -19.40
N ILE A 127 12.30 0.63 -18.35
CA ILE A 127 10.96 1.18 -18.15
C ILE A 127 11.08 2.66 -17.77
N GLY A 128 10.34 3.49 -18.49
CA GLY A 128 10.21 4.92 -18.24
C GLY A 128 8.87 5.30 -17.65
N PRO A 129 8.53 6.59 -17.63
CA PRO A 129 7.26 7.06 -17.09
C PRO A 129 6.07 6.61 -17.96
N ILE A 130 4.91 6.54 -17.33
CA ILE A 130 3.63 6.46 -18.02
C ILE A 130 3.37 7.81 -18.67
N PRO A 131 3.12 7.88 -19.98
CA PRO A 131 2.78 9.12 -20.66
C PRO A 131 1.53 9.79 -20.06
N ARG A 132 1.51 11.12 -20.02
CA ARG A 132 0.36 11.87 -19.50
C ARG A 132 -0.97 11.53 -20.18
N SER A 133 -0.93 11.20 -21.47
CA SER A 133 -2.08 10.78 -22.26
C SER A 133 -2.72 9.46 -21.79
N GLU A 134 -1.96 8.60 -21.14
CA GLU A 134 -2.49 7.35 -20.55
C GLU A 134 -3.49 7.63 -19.41
N PHE A 135 -3.38 8.79 -18.75
CA PHE A 135 -4.31 9.25 -17.72
C PHE A 135 -5.49 10.06 -18.27
N ASP A 136 -5.57 10.31 -19.57
CA ASP A 136 -6.71 10.98 -20.16
C ASP A 136 -7.90 10.03 -20.21
N TRP A 137 -9.07 10.57 -19.81
CA TRP A 137 -10.26 9.75 -19.64
C TRP A 137 -10.70 9.08 -20.94
N GLU A 138 -10.57 9.78 -22.06
CA GLU A 138 -10.87 9.28 -23.40
C GLU A 138 -10.00 8.07 -23.74
N THR A 139 -8.70 8.13 -23.45
CA THR A 139 -7.76 7.02 -23.65
C THR A 139 -8.15 5.81 -22.80
N ILE A 140 -8.53 6.03 -21.54
CA ILE A 140 -8.99 4.97 -20.63
C ILE A 140 -10.27 4.33 -21.17
N GLN A 141 -11.24 5.15 -21.60
CA GLN A 141 -12.49 4.65 -22.18
C GLN A 141 -12.27 3.83 -23.43
N GLU A 142 -11.36 4.24 -24.31
CA GLU A 142 -10.99 3.43 -25.49
C GLU A 142 -10.42 2.06 -25.10
N LYS A 143 -9.58 2.01 -24.09
CA LYS A 143 -9.02 0.75 -23.56
C LYS A 143 -10.12 -0.14 -22.96
N ILE A 144 -11.06 0.44 -22.22
CA ILE A 144 -12.23 -0.26 -21.69
C ILE A 144 -13.06 -0.83 -22.86
N ALA A 145 -13.32 -0.02 -23.87
CA ALA A 145 -14.09 -0.45 -25.05
C ALA A 145 -13.46 -1.62 -25.80
N LYS A 146 -12.13 -1.60 -25.93
CA LYS A 146 -11.36 -2.64 -26.63
C LYS A 146 -11.13 -3.92 -25.79
N ASN A 147 -11.34 -3.89 -24.47
CA ASN A 147 -11.08 -5.05 -23.62
C ASN A 147 -12.21 -6.09 -23.75
N PRO A 148 -11.95 -7.30 -24.28
CA PRO A 148 -12.99 -8.30 -24.55
C PRO A 148 -13.60 -8.91 -23.26
N LEU A 149 -12.93 -8.80 -22.13
CA LEU A 149 -13.40 -9.34 -20.86
C LEU A 149 -14.45 -8.45 -20.20
N ILE A 150 -14.49 -7.16 -20.54
CA ILE A 150 -15.43 -6.19 -19.98
C ILE A 150 -16.76 -6.31 -20.73
N LYS A 151 -17.80 -6.78 -20.03
CA LYS A 151 -19.16 -6.90 -20.60
C LYS A 151 -19.89 -5.57 -20.63
N ASN A 152 -19.90 -4.84 -19.51
CA ASN A 152 -20.53 -3.52 -19.44
C ASN A 152 -19.47 -2.42 -19.63
N LYS A 153 -19.37 -1.91 -20.85
CA LYS A 153 -18.41 -0.86 -21.23
C LYS A 153 -18.68 0.51 -20.59
N ASN A 154 -19.88 0.69 -20.04
CA ASN A 154 -20.29 1.92 -19.37
C ASN A 154 -20.13 1.85 -17.85
N ALA A 155 -19.70 0.71 -17.31
CA ALA A 155 -19.46 0.59 -15.88
C ALA A 155 -18.30 1.50 -15.46
N LYS A 156 -18.49 2.20 -14.34
CA LYS A 156 -17.46 3.04 -13.75
C LYS A 156 -16.34 2.15 -13.17
N PRO A 157 -15.06 2.39 -13.48
CA PRO A 157 -13.98 1.67 -12.85
C PRO A 157 -13.98 1.84 -11.33
N ARG A 158 -13.76 0.74 -10.63
CA ARG A 158 -13.82 0.70 -9.17
C ARG A 158 -12.61 1.35 -8.53
N ILE A 159 -11.41 1.01 -8.98
CA ILE A 159 -10.15 1.50 -8.42
C ILE A 159 -9.16 1.79 -9.53
N MET A 160 -8.39 2.85 -9.35
CA MET A 160 -7.13 3.05 -10.07
C MET A 160 -5.98 2.90 -9.09
N THR A 161 -5.03 2.03 -9.42
CA THR A 161 -3.81 1.84 -8.63
C THR A 161 -2.59 2.21 -9.46
N ILE A 162 -1.74 3.06 -8.90
CA ILE A 162 -0.46 3.44 -9.49
C ILE A 162 0.67 3.25 -8.49
N THR A 163 1.81 2.74 -8.97
CA THR A 163 3.07 2.78 -8.23
C THR A 163 3.59 4.19 -8.30
N GLN A 164 3.43 4.93 -7.21
CA GLN A 164 3.73 6.37 -7.14
C GLN A 164 5.22 6.65 -7.35
N SER A 165 6.07 5.77 -6.84
CA SER A 165 7.52 5.84 -7.01
C SER A 165 8.06 4.48 -7.44
N THR A 166 8.76 4.44 -8.57
CA THR A 166 9.24 3.19 -9.14
C THR A 166 10.69 2.89 -8.78
N TYR A 167 11.11 1.63 -8.94
CA TYR A 167 12.50 1.21 -8.78
C TYR A 167 13.47 1.94 -9.72
N ASP A 168 12.96 2.45 -10.85
CA ASP A 168 13.74 3.15 -11.86
C ASP A 168 13.86 4.67 -11.56
N GLY A 169 13.37 5.11 -10.42
CA GLY A 169 13.46 6.51 -9.97
C GLY A 169 12.40 7.43 -10.58
N ILE A 170 11.34 6.90 -11.15
CA ILE A 170 10.19 7.70 -11.61
C ILE A 170 9.31 8.01 -10.39
N VAL A 171 8.97 9.29 -10.21
CA VAL A 171 8.04 9.77 -9.20
C VAL A 171 6.93 10.55 -9.90
N TYR A 172 5.68 10.22 -9.61
CA TYR A 172 4.53 10.86 -10.22
C TYR A 172 4.05 12.05 -9.42
N ASN A 173 3.43 13.00 -10.11
CA ASN A 173 2.70 14.10 -9.48
C ASN A 173 1.26 13.64 -9.22
N ASP A 174 0.98 13.35 -7.96
CA ASP A 174 -0.29 12.75 -7.54
C ASP A 174 -1.45 13.73 -7.62
N GLU A 175 -1.19 15.04 -7.44
CA GLU A 175 -2.22 16.07 -7.58
C GLU A 175 -2.77 16.12 -9.01
N VAL A 176 -1.90 16.05 -10.00
CA VAL A 176 -2.30 16.02 -11.42
C VAL A 176 -3.12 14.76 -11.73
N ILE A 177 -2.75 13.62 -11.15
CA ILE A 177 -3.50 12.36 -11.34
C ILE A 177 -4.88 12.46 -10.67
N LYS A 178 -4.94 12.97 -9.44
CA LYS A 178 -6.19 13.20 -8.73
C LYS A 178 -7.11 14.16 -9.50
N GLU A 179 -6.58 15.27 -9.99
CA GLU A 179 -7.35 16.24 -10.77
C GLU A 179 -7.98 15.62 -12.02
N LYS A 180 -7.21 14.79 -12.75
CA LYS A 180 -7.70 14.12 -13.98
C LYS A 180 -8.76 13.06 -13.70
N LEU A 181 -8.65 12.33 -12.61
CA LEU A 181 -9.42 11.11 -12.38
C LEU A 181 -10.45 11.21 -11.24
N ASP A 182 -10.51 12.32 -10.49
CA ASP A 182 -11.52 12.52 -9.45
C ASP A 182 -12.94 12.40 -10.02
N GLY A 183 -13.70 11.48 -9.47
CA GLY A 183 -15.06 11.16 -9.91
C GLY A 183 -15.15 10.27 -11.16
N LYS A 184 -14.03 9.99 -11.86
CA LYS A 184 -13.99 9.03 -12.99
C LYS A 184 -13.84 7.60 -12.50
N VAL A 185 -13.22 7.43 -11.35
CA VAL A 185 -13.10 6.17 -10.61
C VAL A 185 -13.66 6.35 -9.20
N ASP A 186 -14.04 5.26 -8.52
CA ASP A 186 -14.50 5.39 -7.14
C ASP A 186 -13.32 5.59 -6.17
N ILE A 187 -12.19 4.95 -6.46
CA ILE A 187 -11.03 4.93 -5.59
C ILE A 187 -9.76 5.24 -6.38
N LEU A 188 -8.95 6.13 -5.83
CA LEU A 188 -7.58 6.40 -6.23
C LEU A 188 -6.65 5.79 -5.19
N HIS A 189 -5.85 4.83 -5.58
CA HIS A 189 -4.91 4.12 -4.72
C HIS A 189 -3.47 4.35 -5.22
N PHE A 190 -2.63 4.87 -4.32
CA PHE A 190 -1.24 5.16 -4.58
C PHE A 190 -0.37 4.21 -3.74
N ASP A 191 0.43 3.39 -4.42
CA ASP A 191 1.44 2.54 -3.79
C ASP A 191 2.72 3.38 -3.63
N GLU A 192 2.94 3.86 -2.40
CA GLU A 192 4.02 4.75 -2.01
C GLU A 192 5.11 4.03 -1.19
N ALA A 193 5.24 2.72 -1.37
CA ALA A 193 6.14 1.88 -0.58
C ALA A 193 7.59 2.40 -0.49
N TRP A 194 8.06 3.15 -1.49
CA TRP A 194 9.45 3.62 -1.58
C TRP A 194 9.68 5.01 -1.00
N LEU A 195 8.68 5.88 -1.03
CA LEU A 195 8.84 7.29 -0.65
C LEU A 195 7.81 7.79 0.39
N PRO A 196 7.51 7.06 1.47
CA PRO A 196 6.56 7.54 2.47
C PRO A 196 7.04 8.85 3.12
N HIS A 197 8.35 9.10 3.16
CA HIS A 197 8.96 10.31 3.69
C HIS A 197 8.82 11.54 2.77
N ALA A 198 8.38 11.35 1.53
CA ALA A 198 8.15 12.46 0.59
C ALA A 198 7.17 13.50 1.15
N ALA A 199 6.17 13.07 1.92
CA ALA A 199 5.20 13.92 2.59
C ALA A 199 5.80 14.97 3.53
N PHE A 200 7.06 14.80 3.96
CA PHE A 200 7.74 15.67 4.93
C PHE A 200 8.82 16.57 4.31
N SER A 201 8.98 16.56 2.99
CA SER A 201 9.97 17.38 2.30
C SER A 201 9.32 18.24 1.23
N PRO A 202 9.55 19.56 1.23
CA PRO A 202 9.02 20.47 0.21
C PRO A 202 9.54 20.16 -1.20
N PHE A 203 10.65 19.43 -1.32
CA PHE A 203 11.17 18.95 -2.60
C PHE A 203 10.19 18.05 -3.32
N TYR A 204 9.42 17.24 -2.58
CA TYR A 204 8.45 16.30 -3.11
C TYR A 204 7.02 16.85 -3.07
N SER A 205 6.85 18.17 -3.05
CA SER A 205 5.51 18.77 -3.13
C SER A 205 4.74 18.20 -4.32
N ASP A 206 3.47 17.81 -4.10
CA ASP A 206 2.58 17.17 -5.08
C ASP A 206 2.96 15.75 -5.51
N MET A 207 4.00 15.16 -4.91
CA MET A 207 4.50 13.81 -5.21
C MET A 207 4.17 12.81 -4.10
N HIS A 208 3.07 12.99 -3.41
CA HIS A 208 2.49 12.07 -2.43
C HIS A 208 0.98 12.26 -2.35
N ALA A 209 0.26 11.18 -2.15
CA ALA A 209 -1.19 11.16 -2.32
C ALA A 209 -1.95 11.89 -1.22
N ILE A 210 -1.44 11.88 0.01
CA ILE A 210 -2.10 12.47 1.17
C ILE A 210 -1.34 13.71 1.61
N ASP A 211 -1.91 14.88 1.38
CA ASP A 211 -1.37 16.16 1.83
C ASP A 211 -2.47 17.01 2.49
N ARG A 212 -2.29 17.32 3.78
CA ARG A 212 -3.24 18.15 4.54
C ARG A 212 -3.39 19.58 4.00
N ASN A 213 -2.39 20.07 3.26
CA ASN A 213 -2.36 21.43 2.72
C ASN A 213 -3.02 21.52 1.33
N LYS A 214 -3.42 20.38 0.76
CA LYS A 214 -4.05 20.29 -0.56
C LYS A 214 -5.54 20.02 -0.45
N PRO A 215 -6.34 20.50 -1.42
CA PRO A 215 -7.75 20.16 -1.50
C PRO A 215 -7.94 18.65 -1.62
N ARG A 216 -8.88 18.13 -0.86
CA ARG A 216 -9.28 16.72 -1.01
C ARG A 216 -10.02 16.50 -2.33
N THR A 217 -9.93 15.29 -2.85
CA THR A 217 -10.82 14.84 -3.93
C THR A 217 -12.28 14.99 -3.52
N LYS A 218 -13.13 15.39 -4.46
CA LYS A 218 -14.55 15.67 -4.18
C LYS A 218 -15.44 14.43 -4.27
N LYS A 219 -15.03 13.44 -5.06
CA LYS A 219 -15.87 12.31 -5.46
C LYS A 219 -15.19 10.95 -5.32
N SER A 220 -13.89 10.90 -5.39
CA SER A 220 -13.13 9.65 -5.26
C SER A 220 -12.52 9.54 -3.88
N MET A 221 -12.53 8.32 -3.31
CA MET A 221 -11.78 8.02 -2.09
C MET A 221 -10.31 7.86 -2.43
N VAL A 222 -9.41 8.31 -1.56
CA VAL A 222 -7.96 8.18 -1.77
C VAL A 222 -7.36 7.25 -0.71
N PHE A 223 -6.61 6.26 -1.16
CA PHE A 223 -5.77 5.42 -0.33
C PHE A 223 -4.29 5.60 -0.70
N ALA A 224 -3.43 5.66 0.29
CA ALA A 224 -2.00 5.53 0.14
C ALA A 224 -1.53 4.32 0.97
N THR A 225 -0.63 3.51 0.41
CA THR A 225 -0.02 2.36 1.09
C THR A 225 1.49 2.54 1.14
N HIS A 226 2.02 2.44 2.36
CA HIS A 226 3.44 2.64 2.65
C HIS A 226 4.09 1.34 3.11
#